data_9099a9547902073db0e676b1da1f8a8e
#
_entry.id   9099a9547902073db0e676b1da1f8a8e
#
_cell.length_a   1.000
_cell.length_b   1.000
_cell.length_c   1.000
_cell.angle_alpha   90.00
_cell.angle_beta   90.00
_cell.angle_gamma   90.00
#
_symmetry.space_group_name_H-M   'P 1'
#
loop_
_entity.id
_entity.type
_entity.pdbx_description
1 polymer ?
#
loop_
_entity_poly.entity_id
_entity_poly.type
_entity_poly.pdbx_seq_one_letter_code
_entity_poly.pdbx_strand_id
1 'polypeptide(L)'
;MNKKYFGIHREGWKFFIFFTLILLFIFFVSKILFSIFIIIPIFTIWFFRDPDRFSQSNDNQIISSADGKICFIGECIPPKETKIDNKMQKVSIFMNVFNVHINRSPMSGNIEKIIYKNGKFFNASLDKASEHNERN
;
A
#
# COMPACT_ATOMS: atom_id res chain seq x y z
N MET A 1 0.53 -14.75 -7.41
CA MET A 1 1.87 -14.74 -6.75
C MET A 1 2.57 -13.45 -7.13
N ASN A 2 2.71 -12.52 -6.20
CA ASN A 2 3.42 -11.26 -6.45
C ASN A 2 4.91 -11.56 -6.66
N LYS A 3 5.41 -11.28 -7.86
CA LYS A 3 6.84 -11.44 -8.16
C LYS A 3 7.59 -10.26 -7.55
N LYS A 4 8.46 -10.52 -6.59
CA LYS A 4 9.45 -9.55 -6.09
C LYS A 4 10.83 -9.92 -6.60
N TYR A 5 11.68 -8.93 -6.78
CA TYR A 5 13.07 -9.10 -7.14
C TYR A 5 13.93 -8.33 -6.14
N PHE A 6 14.88 -9.00 -5.50
CA PHE A 6 15.75 -8.41 -4.48
C PHE A 6 14.99 -7.73 -3.33
N GLY A 7 13.87 -8.33 -2.88
CA GLY A 7 13.06 -7.76 -1.80
C GLY A 7 12.28 -6.50 -2.14
N ILE A 8 12.11 -6.20 -3.44
CA ILE A 8 11.35 -5.05 -3.94
C ILE A 8 10.20 -5.58 -4.79
N HIS A 9 9.00 -5.00 -4.60
CA HIS A 9 7.84 -5.34 -5.42
C HIS A 9 8.07 -4.97 -6.88
N ARG A 10 7.54 -5.81 -7.80
CA ARG A 10 7.75 -5.65 -9.25
C ARG A 10 7.44 -4.24 -9.77
N GLU A 11 6.35 -3.63 -9.30
CA GLU A 11 5.96 -2.28 -9.74
C GLU A 11 6.98 -1.22 -9.31
N GLY A 12 7.65 -1.40 -8.17
CA GLY A 12 8.69 -0.48 -7.70
C GLY A 12 9.86 -0.33 -8.67
N TRP A 13 10.21 -1.40 -9.40
CA TRP A 13 11.29 -1.35 -10.38
C TRP A 13 11.00 -0.42 -11.55
N LYS A 14 9.74 -0.30 -11.98
CA LYS A 14 9.34 0.62 -13.06
C LYS A 14 9.60 2.07 -12.67
N PHE A 15 9.17 2.44 -11.46
CA PHE A 15 9.38 3.79 -10.92
C PHE A 15 10.87 4.06 -10.65
N PHE A 16 11.58 3.07 -10.10
CA PHE A 16 13.02 3.19 -9.86
C PHE A 16 13.79 3.47 -11.16
N ILE A 17 13.55 2.68 -12.20
CA ILE A 17 14.20 2.87 -13.51
C ILE A 17 13.83 4.25 -14.08
N PHE A 18 12.56 4.63 -14.04
CA PHE A 18 12.08 5.92 -14.53
C PHE A 18 12.79 7.09 -13.85
N PHE A 19 12.81 7.12 -12.52
CA PHE A 19 13.48 8.19 -11.77
C PHE A 19 15.00 8.17 -11.94
N THR A 20 15.60 7.00 -12.08
CA THR A 20 17.05 6.87 -12.34
C THR A 20 17.42 7.45 -13.71
N LEU A 21 16.62 7.22 -14.75
CA LEU A 21 16.85 7.81 -16.07
C LEU A 21 16.73 9.35 -16.05
N ILE A 22 15.74 9.88 -15.34
CA ILE A 22 15.60 11.33 -15.13
C ILE A 22 16.83 11.86 -14.37
N LEU A 23 17.26 11.18 -13.32
CA LEU A 23 18.41 11.58 -12.53
C LEU A 23 19.71 11.57 -13.35
N LEU A 24 19.87 10.59 -14.23
CA LEU A 24 20.99 10.54 -15.17
C LEU A 24 21.02 11.74 -16.12
N PHE A 25 19.86 12.14 -16.65
CA PHE A 25 19.74 13.35 -17.44
C PHE A 25 20.12 14.61 -16.63
N ILE A 26 19.64 14.72 -15.40
CA ILE A 26 19.94 15.84 -14.49
C ILE A 26 21.45 15.91 -14.21
N PHE A 27 22.15 14.77 -14.12
CA PHE A 27 23.61 14.74 -13.91
C PHE A 27 24.39 15.49 -14.99
N PHE A 28 23.96 15.38 -16.27
CA PHE A 28 24.60 16.11 -17.37
C PHE A 28 24.26 17.60 -17.37
N VAL A 29 23.13 18.01 -16.78
CA VAL A 29 22.71 19.41 -16.69
C VAL A 29 23.33 20.11 -15.48
N SER A 30 23.29 19.48 -14.32
CA SER A 30 23.77 20.08 -13.07
C SER A 30 24.11 19.02 -12.02
N LYS A 31 25.35 18.99 -11.60
CA LYS A 31 25.80 18.11 -10.51
C LYS A 31 25.17 18.44 -9.16
N ILE A 32 24.83 19.72 -8.94
CA ILE A 32 24.17 20.17 -7.70
C ILE A 32 22.74 19.59 -7.65
N LEU A 33 21.97 19.74 -8.72
CA LEU A 33 20.62 19.17 -8.81
C LEU A 33 20.64 17.64 -8.70
N PHE A 34 21.60 16.99 -9.35
CA PHE A 34 21.78 15.53 -9.21
C PHE A 34 21.95 15.13 -7.74
N SER A 35 22.82 15.83 -6.99
CA SER A 35 23.07 15.54 -5.57
C SER A 35 21.83 15.71 -4.69
N ILE A 36 20.95 16.65 -5.05
CA ILE A 36 19.69 16.87 -4.32
C ILE A 36 18.67 15.79 -4.66
N PHE A 37 18.50 15.47 -5.94
CA PHE A 37 17.42 14.58 -6.40
C PHE A 37 17.76 13.09 -6.31
N ILE A 38 18.98 12.69 -5.96
CA ILE A 38 19.37 11.30 -5.77
C ILE A 38 18.53 10.59 -4.69
N ILE A 39 17.94 11.34 -3.77
CA ILE A 39 17.06 10.81 -2.73
C ILE A 39 15.79 10.16 -3.30
N ILE A 40 15.31 10.58 -4.48
CA ILE A 40 14.05 10.10 -5.06
C ILE A 40 14.12 8.62 -5.45
N PRO A 41 15.07 8.14 -6.27
CA PRO A 41 15.17 6.72 -6.57
C PRO A 41 15.51 5.88 -5.33
N ILE A 42 16.28 6.39 -4.37
CA ILE A 42 16.54 5.70 -3.10
C ILE A 42 15.24 5.53 -2.32
N PHE A 43 14.44 6.59 -2.19
CA PHE A 43 13.14 6.53 -1.54
C PHE A 43 12.17 5.59 -2.27
N THR A 44 12.22 5.52 -3.60
CA THR A 44 11.40 4.59 -4.38
C THR A 44 11.67 3.13 -3.99
N ILE A 45 12.94 2.73 -3.87
CA ILE A 45 13.32 1.39 -3.40
C ILE A 45 12.78 1.15 -1.99
N TRP A 46 12.93 2.12 -1.10
CA TRP A 46 12.44 2.03 0.27
C TRP A 46 10.91 1.89 0.33
N PHE A 47 10.19 2.68 -0.44
CA PHE A 47 8.73 2.67 -0.48
C PHE A 47 8.15 1.34 -0.99
N PHE A 48 8.74 0.78 -2.05
CA PHE A 48 8.31 -0.47 -2.67
C PHE A 48 8.99 -1.72 -2.09
N ARG A 49 9.65 -1.61 -0.94
CA ARG A 49 10.25 -2.79 -0.29
C ARG A 49 9.17 -3.80 0.08
N ASP A 50 9.46 -5.06 -0.14
CA ASP A 50 8.56 -6.19 0.17
C ASP A 50 9.31 -7.24 1.01
N PRO A 51 9.50 -6.97 2.31
CA PRO A 51 10.18 -7.90 3.21
C PRO A 51 9.35 -9.17 3.41
N ASP A 52 10.01 -10.31 3.58
CA ASP A 52 9.31 -11.54 3.94
C ASP A 52 8.70 -11.40 5.34
N ARG A 53 7.46 -11.87 5.47
CA ARG A 53 6.72 -11.88 6.73
C ARG A 53 6.37 -13.32 7.07
N PHE A 54 6.77 -13.74 8.23
CA PHE A 54 6.42 -15.06 8.78
C PHE A 54 5.47 -14.85 9.95
N SER A 55 4.33 -15.51 9.90
CA SER A 55 3.36 -15.51 10.99
C SER A 55 3.23 -16.93 11.53
N GLN A 56 3.25 -17.08 12.84
CA GLN A 56 2.92 -18.32 13.54
C GLN A 56 1.42 -18.41 13.85
N SER A 57 0.57 -17.81 13.01
CA SER A 57 -0.88 -17.82 13.20
C SER A 57 -1.45 -19.21 12.92
N ASN A 58 -2.44 -19.60 13.73
CA ASN A 58 -3.29 -20.77 13.46
C ASN A 58 -4.33 -20.41 12.39
N ASP A 59 -4.92 -21.41 11.74
CA ASP A 59 -5.91 -21.22 10.67
C ASP A 59 -7.15 -20.41 11.09
N ASN A 60 -7.41 -20.30 12.40
CA ASN A 60 -8.52 -19.52 12.96
C ASN A 60 -8.15 -18.06 13.30
N GLN A 61 -6.98 -17.58 12.91
CA GLN A 61 -6.52 -16.24 13.22
C GLN A 61 -6.44 -15.39 11.95
N ILE A 62 -6.97 -14.17 12.05
CA ILE A 62 -6.84 -13.14 11.02
C ILE A 62 -5.64 -12.27 11.39
N ILE A 63 -4.62 -12.24 10.51
CA ILE A 63 -3.42 -11.41 10.70
C ILE A 63 -3.60 -10.04 10.03
N SER A 64 -2.84 -9.04 10.48
CA SER A 64 -2.86 -7.71 9.87
C SER A 64 -2.49 -7.79 8.39
N SER A 65 -3.32 -7.20 7.53
CA SER A 65 -3.07 -7.12 6.09
C SER A 65 -2.04 -6.04 5.72
N ALA A 66 -1.73 -5.13 6.62
CA ALA A 66 -0.87 -3.98 6.37
C ALA A 66 0.03 -3.65 7.56
N ASP A 67 1.18 -3.04 7.28
CA ASP A 67 1.99 -2.36 8.29
C ASP A 67 1.38 -0.99 8.58
N GLY A 68 1.26 -0.62 9.86
CA GLY A 68 0.75 0.71 10.18
C GLY A 68 0.21 0.82 11.61
N LYS A 69 -0.51 1.91 11.85
CA LYS A 69 -1.15 2.18 13.14
C LYS A 69 -2.65 1.90 13.05
N ILE A 70 -3.19 1.10 13.95
CA ILE A 70 -4.64 0.90 14.07
C ILE A 70 -5.25 2.24 14.48
N CYS A 71 -6.19 2.74 13.67
CA CYS A 71 -6.90 4.00 13.91
C CYS A 71 -8.38 3.80 14.23
N PHE A 72 -8.93 2.63 13.93
CA PHE A 72 -10.31 2.29 14.27
C PHE A 72 -10.48 0.80 14.49
N ILE A 73 -11.23 0.42 15.51
CA ILE A 73 -11.75 -0.93 15.75
C ILE A 73 -13.20 -0.78 16.19
N GLY A 74 -14.13 -1.44 15.49
CA GLY A 74 -15.53 -1.37 15.85
C GLY A 74 -16.44 -2.04 14.84
N GLU A 75 -17.71 -2.11 15.15
CA GLU A 75 -18.72 -2.63 14.24
C GLU A 75 -19.12 -1.57 13.22
N CYS A 76 -19.28 -1.98 11.99
CA CYS A 76 -19.86 -1.15 10.93
C CYS A 76 -20.63 -2.02 9.93
N ILE A 77 -21.54 -1.40 9.20
CA ILE A 77 -22.15 -2.00 8.02
C ILE A 77 -21.15 -1.82 6.86
N PRO A 78 -20.78 -2.91 6.18
CA PRO A 78 -19.89 -2.83 5.01
C PRO A 78 -20.44 -1.91 3.92
N PRO A 79 -19.59 -1.42 3.00
CA PRO A 79 -20.05 -0.64 1.86
C PRO A 79 -21.14 -1.37 1.07
N LYS A 80 -22.13 -0.62 0.57
CA LYS A 80 -23.30 -1.19 -0.16
C LYS A 80 -22.92 -2.09 -1.33
N GLU A 81 -21.77 -1.82 -1.92
CA GLU A 81 -21.20 -2.59 -3.03
C GLU A 81 -20.93 -4.06 -2.67
N THR A 82 -20.71 -4.36 -1.39
CA THR A 82 -20.49 -5.73 -0.90
C THR A 82 -21.79 -6.55 -0.83
N LYS A 83 -22.96 -5.88 -0.83
CA LYS A 83 -24.29 -6.49 -0.64
C LYS A 83 -24.41 -7.25 0.70
N ILE A 84 -23.68 -6.82 1.71
CA ILE A 84 -23.72 -7.35 3.06
C ILE A 84 -24.41 -6.31 3.94
N ASP A 85 -25.58 -6.64 4.48
CA ASP A 85 -26.39 -5.74 5.32
C ASP A 85 -26.15 -5.95 6.82
N ASN A 86 -25.46 -7.03 7.18
CA ASN A 86 -25.14 -7.33 8.58
C ASN A 86 -23.94 -6.49 9.05
N LYS A 87 -23.97 -6.11 10.32
CA LYS A 87 -22.82 -5.49 10.98
C LYS A 87 -21.64 -6.46 11.02
N MET A 88 -20.48 -5.95 10.70
CA MET A 88 -19.22 -6.68 10.74
C MET A 88 -18.16 -5.91 11.56
N GLN A 89 -17.22 -6.64 12.10
CA GLN A 89 -16.07 -6.05 12.77
C GLN A 89 -15.15 -5.40 11.73
N LYS A 90 -14.89 -4.10 11.89
CA LYS A 90 -13.98 -3.33 11.06
C LYS A 90 -12.71 -2.98 11.85
N VAL A 91 -11.57 -3.23 11.24
CA VAL A 91 -10.27 -2.74 11.71
C VAL A 91 -9.70 -1.84 10.62
N SER A 92 -9.41 -0.58 10.95
CA SER A 92 -8.78 0.37 10.02
C SER A 92 -7.33 0.60 10.43
N ILE A 93 -6.43 0.50 9.47
CA ILE A 93 -4.99 0.64 9.66
C ILE A 93 -4.51 1.81 8.80
N PHE A 94 -3.93 2.81 9.44
CA PHE A 94 -3.31 3.95 8.77
C PHE A 94 -1.85 3.65 8.47
N MET A 95 -1.47 3.72 7.20
CA MET A 95 -0.09 3.59 6.74
C MET A 95 0.48 4.97 6.43
N ASN A 96 1.60 5.32 7.06
CA ASN A 96 2.36 6.50 6.67
C ASN A 96 3.36 6.15 5.56
N VAL A 97 3.94 7.15 4.90
CA VAL A 97 4.84 6.98 3.75
C VAL A 97 6.10 6.14 4.03
N PHE A 98 6.46 5.95 5.29
CA PHE A 98 7.63 5.16 5.71
C PHE A 98 7.30 3.70 6.02
N ASN A 99 6.01 3.34 6.10
CA ASN A 99 5.59 1.95 6.30
C ASN A 99 5.80 1.11 5.02
N VAL A 100 5.70 -0.19 5.14
CA VAL A 100 5.67 -1.09 3.97
C VAL A 100 4.30 -0.97 3.31
N HIS A 101 4.27 -0.55 2.04
CA HIS A 101 3.03 -0.33 1.29
C HIS A 101 2.53 -1.57 0.54
N ILE A 102 3.11 -2.72 0.79
CA ILE A 102 2.66 -3.99 0.22
C ILE A 102 1.68 -4.66 1.17
N ASN A 103 0.41 -4.63 0.81
CA ASN A 103 -0.65 -5.30 1.56
C ASN A 103 -0.66 -6.80 1.23
N ARG A 104 -1.08 -7.60 2.21
CA ARG A 104 -1.14 -9.07 2.13
C ARG A 104 -2.51 -9.57 2.54
N SER A 105 -2.86 -10.76 2.04
CA SER A 105 -4.07 -11.43 2.49
C SER A 105 -3.99 -11.71 3.99
N PRO A 106 -5.01 -11.32 4.77
CA PRO A 106 -5.02 -11.52 6.22
C PRO A 106 -5.24 -13.00 6.62
N MET A 107 -5.72 -13.82 5.70
CA MET A 107 -5.94 -15.26 5.87
C MET A 107 -5.96 -15.95 4.52
N SER A 108 -5.88 -17.28 4.52
CA SER A 108 -6.05 -18.10 3.32
C SER A 108 -7.50 -18.07 2.87
N GLY A 109 -7.75 -18.02 1.55
CA GLY A 109 -9.10 -18.01 0.99
C GLY A 109 -9.09 -17.84 -0.52
N ASN A 110 -10.29 -17.87 -1.11
CA ASN A 110 -10.52 -17.62 -2.53
C ASN A 110 -11.16 -16.25 -2.72
N ILE A 111 -10.69 -15.51 -3.72
CA ILE A 111 -11.29 -14.23 -4.10
C ILE A 111 -12.52 -14.54 -4.97
N GLU A 112 -13.72 -14.28 -4.44
CA GLU A 112 -14.96 -14.46 -5.17
C GLU A 112 -15.31 -13.26 -6.04
N LYS A 113 -14.97 -12.06 -5.58
CA LYS A 113 -15.35 -10.83 -6.25
C LYS A 113 -14.33 -9.71 -6.01
N ILE A 114 -14.07 -8.92 -7.03
CA ILE A 114 -13.30 -7.67 -6.96
C ILE A 114 -14.25 -6.54 -7.36
N ILE A 115 -14.36 -5.52 -6.50
CA ILE A 115 -15.21 -4.35 -6.73
C ILE A 115 -14.36 -3.10 -6.65
N TYR A 116 -14.15 -2.49 -7.81
CA TYR A 116 -13.45 -1.22 -7.89
C TYR A 116 -14.44 -0.05 -7.90
N LYS A 117 -14.17 0.97 -7.10
CA LYS A 117 -14.96 2.19 -7.06
C LYS A 117 -14.06 3.40 -7.29
N ASN A 118 -14.31 4.12 -8.36
CA ASN A 118 -13.66 5.40 -8.65
C ASN A 118 -13.95 6.40 -7.53
N GLY A 119 -12.97 7.21 -7.20
CA GLY A 119 -13.08 8.20 -6.14
C GLY A 119 -12.08 9.33 -6.29
N LYS A 120 -11.96 10.11 -5.23
CA LYS A 120 -11.00 11.21 -5.08
C LYS A 120 -9.76 10.70 -4.33
N PHE A 121 -8.73 11.54 -4.25
CA PHE A 121 -7.49 11.25 -3.52
C PHE A 121 -7.34 12.22 -2.34
N PHE A 122 -8.22 12.12 -1.36
CA PHE A 122 -8.06 12.85 -0.11
C PHE A 122 -7.01 12.21 0.76
N ASN A 123 -6.37 13.03 1.60
CA ASN A 123 -5.45 12.52 2.61
C ASN A 123 -6.18 11.50 3.50
N ALA A 124 -5.61 10.31 3.62
CA ALA A 124 -6.19 9.19 4.37
C ALA A 124 -6.39 9.46 5.88
N SER A 125 -5.77 10.52 6.42
CA SER A 125 -6.00 10.95 7.81
C SER A 125 -7.31 11.72 8.03
N LEU A 126 -8.02 12.08 6.93
CA LEU A 126 -9.30 12.78 7.02
C LEU A 126 -10.46 11.79 7.11
N ASP A 127 -11.42 12.05 8.00
CA ASP A 127 -12.60 11.18 8.21
C ASP A 127 -13.38 10.90 6.91
N LYS A 128 -13.47 11.92 6.03
CA LYS A 128 -14.17 11.81 4.74
C LYS A 128 -13.43 10.98 3.69
N ALA A 129 -12.16 10.63 3.92
CA ALA A 129 -11.36 9.87 2.96
C ALA A 129 -11.94 8.47 2.70
N SER A 130 -12.45 7.81 3.73
CA SER A 130 -13.02 6.45 3.62
C SER A 130 -14.26 6.36 2.74
N GLU A 131 -15.02 7.45 2.59
CA GLU A 131 -16.26 7.46 1.80
C GLU A 131 -16.03 7.91 0.36
N HIS A 132 -15.14 8.86 0.16
CA HIS A 132 -14.97 9.56 -1.12
C HIS A 132 -13.75 9.13 -1.90
N ASN A 133 -12.77 8.49 -1.26
CA ASN A 133 -11.57 8.04 -1.95
C ASN A 133 -11.83 6.82 -2.83
N GLU A 134 -11.00 6.73 -3.87
CA GLU A 134 -10.87 5.53 -4.68
C GLU A 134 -10.58 4.32 -3.79
N ARG A 135 -11.29 3.23 -4.06
CA ARG A 135 -11.18 1.99 -3.27
C ARG A 135 -11.45 0.74 -4.09
N ASN A 136 -10.87 -0.33 -3.63
CA ASN A 136 -11.03 -1.66 -4.17
C ASN A 136 -11.36 -2.64 -3.03
#